data_a32c7926958d9b95ed44248757b81a4b
#
_entry.id   a32c7926958d9b95ed44248757b81a4b
#
_cell.length_a   1.000
_cell.length_b   1.000
_cell.length_c   1.000
_cell.angle_alpha   90.00
_cell.angle_beta   90.00
_cell.angle_gamma   90.00
#
_symmetry.space_group_name_H-M   'P 1'
#
loop_
_entity.id
_entity.type
_entity.pdbx_description
1 polymer ?
#
loop_
_entity_poly.entity_id
_entity_poly.type
_entity_poly.pdbx_seq_one_letter_code
_entity_poly.pdbx_strand_id
1 'polypeptide(L)'
;MKSKVTFNACNRPILLIIILILTLVILLCACDKTPDDPIESDSISESENGSPVGKLELIKDGKVNCQVIYGSSYGGDAGLSFALLQGAALGVEIPFERDFIDEDSTDIEILFGETDRAESALFGEVIRASGDWVVKVVNNKLVVVGGSASAYSAAVEYIKANYMDTSTKTLEVPMNLNESRLLADNENLSKLTSSVIVYSSDATDRVKNAVKSFISSFKSISGVDLTVAKDSVEKAEYEIVVGNTNRHQSNTMFLYDYSIEFEGNNVYIDGGCSLAIETAINKFFELIDNNTFESYEYKFDTSLFNPLAFDQSTFVPVWKDRVTVPEWMTDFNEKLYALTNPSGHPMSVSHRSDRVNYPENSVEGCLSAALLGADVIEMDLYLTKDNVLVLCHNSTLDATTNVKEMMGKNGLPKSNKVCDWTYAQLQQLNLLTVQDKTVTEYKMPSFYEILCLLRDRCFIMIDRKADIFGQDDVMEHLVAADNLQSAFYSMFVSAKTGPGPSNSHTVISQYSKAHPENTKLADYCQKFTSYMAMPGHSKRSRGWLNGTASTNPDAENLALYKKAFDGGLRLIYTNNIELLSTFVAQYEPDLK
;
A
#
# COMPACT_ATOMS: atom_id res chain seq x y z
N MET A 1 13.79 -0.10 -45.17
CA MET A 1 12.36 -0.27 -44.87
C MET A 1 12.06 0.42 -43.56
N LYS A 2 11.42 1.58 -43.59
CA LYS A 2 11.04 2.36 -42.41
C LYS A 2 9.59 2.00 -42.05
N SER A 3 9.36 1.36 -40.93
CA SER A 3 8.00 1.12 -40.42
C SER A 3 7.56 2.35 -39.61
N LYS A 4 6.50 3.00 -40.10
CA LYS A 4 5.78 4.06 -39.40
C LYS A 4 4.92 3.41 -38.31
N VAL A 5 5.14 3.78 -37.06
CA VAL A 5 4.22 3.50 -35.97
C VAL A 5 3.18 4.61 -35.92
N THR A 6 1.95 4.26 -36.23
CA THR A 6 0.79 5.16 -36.09
C THR A 6 0.27 5.06 -34.66
N PHE A 7 0.36 6.14 -33.89
CA PHE A 7 -0.30 6.27 -32.61
C PHE A 7 -1.81 6.50 -32.78
N ASN A 8 -2.61 5.61 -32.25
CA ASN A 8 -4.07 5.72 -32.25
C ASN A 8 -4.52 6.75 -31.20
N ALA A 9 -5.27 7.75 -31.66
CA ALA A 9 -5.77 8.90 -30.90
C ALA A 9 -7.00 8.61 -30.01
N CYS A 10 -7.12 7.41 -29.44
CA CYS A 10 -8.35 6.97 -28.76
C CYS A 10 -8.35 7.05 -27.21
N ASN A 11 -7.27 7.54 -26.56
CA ASN A 11 -7.18 7.52 -25.10
C ASN A 11 -7.32 8.88 -24.40
N ARG A 12 -7.60 9.96 -25.13
CA ARG A 12 -7.76 11.30 -24.52
C ARG A 12 -8.99 11.50 -23.61
N PRO A 13 -10.16 10.91 -23.85
CA PRO A 13 -11.31 11.14 -22.97
C PRO A 13 -11.21 10.44 -21.62
N ILE A 14 -10.46 9.35 -21.50
CA ILE A 14 -10.33 8.58 -20.24
C ILE A 14 -9.42 9.31 -19.25
N LEU A 15 -8.36 9.96 -19.72
CA LEU A 15 -7.45 10.73 -18.87
C LEU A 15 -8.13 11.98 -18.28
N LEU A 16 -8.97 12.65 -19.07
CA LEU A 16 -9.75 13.82 -18.59
C LEU A 16 -10.78 13.43 -17.51
N ILE A 17 -11.40 12.25 -17.64
CA ILE A 17 -12.35 11.73 -16.65
C ILE A 17 -11.64 11.34 -15.34
N ILE A 18 -10.44 10.80 -15.42
CA ILE A 18 -9.64 10.44 -14.23
C ILE A 18 -9.18 11.70 -13.48
N ILE A 19 -8.75 12.74 -14.16
CA ILE A 19 -8.37 14.03 -13.55
C ILE A 19 -9.61 14.70 -12.94
N LEU A 20 -10.75 14.66 -13.57
CA LEU A 20 -12.01 15.21 -13.04
C LEU A 20 -12.49 14.46 -11.78
N ILE A 21 -12.28 13.16 -11.70
CA ILE A 21 -12.64 12.34 -10.53
C ILE A 21 -11.66 12.58 -9.38
N LEU A 22 -10.37 12.74 -9.63
CA LEU A 22 -9.38 13.05 -8.58
C LEU A 22 -9.60 14.44 -7.97
N THR A 23 -9.92 15.46 -8.77
CA THR A 23 -10.23 16.79 -8.25
C THR A 23 -11.57 16.84 -7.49
N LEU A 24 -12.55 16.03 -7.88
CA LEU A 24 -13.83 15.95 -7.16
C LEU A 24 -13.69 15.27 -5.79
N VAL A 25 -12.75 14.33 -5.64
CA VAL A 25 -12.46 13.64 -4.37
C VAL A 25 -11.79 14.59 -3.37
N ILE A 26 -10.92 15.49 -3.82
CA ILE A 26 -10.28 16.49 -2.97
C ILE A 26 -11.29 17.55 -2.49
N LEU A 27 -12.27 17.91 -3.31
CA LEU A 27 -13.31 18.90 -2.97
C LEU A 27 -14.34 18.40 -1.94
N LEU A 28 -14.48 17.07 -1.75
CA LEU A 28 -15.46 16.51 -0.80
C LEU A 28 -14.88 16.23 0.60
N CYS A 29 -13.56 16.29 0.78
CA CYS A 29 -12.92 16.10 2.09
C CYS A 29 -12.77 17.40 2.91
N ALA A 30 -13.16 18.56 2.39
CA ALA A 30 -12.95 19.86 3.05
C ALA A 30 -14.14 20.38 3.89
N CYS A 31 -15.20 19.61 4.06
CA CYS A 31 -16.37 20.03 4.85
C CYS A 31 -16.56 19.13 6.07
N ASP A 32 -15.82 19.39 7.15
CA ASP A 32 -16.30 19.29 8.54
C ASP A 32 -15.18 19.72 9.51
N LYS A 33 -15.13 20.99 9.82
CA LYS A 33 -14.54 21.49 11.07
C LYS A 33 -15.48 22.52 11.68
N THR A 34 -16.06 22.15 12.81
CA THR A 34 -16.76 23.09 13.69
C THR A 34 -15.77 24.09 14.29
N PRO A 35 -16.14 25.36 14.40
CA PRO A 35 -15.29 26.35 15.01
C PRO A 35 -15.54 26.40 16.52
N ASP A 36 -14.53 26.03 17.32
CA ASP A 36 -14.47 26.49 18.72
C ASP A 36 -13.00 26.55 19.15
N ASP A 37 -12.58 27.70 19.39
CA ASP A 37 -11.69 28.37 20.33
C ASP A 37 -10.68 29.32 19.67
N PRO A 38 -10.61 30.59 20.18
CA PRO A 38 -9.75 31.59 19.59
C PRO A 38 -8.31 31.46 20.09
N ILE A 39 -7.40 31.26 19.14
CA ILE A 39 -5.96 31.38 19.40
C ILE A 39 -5.66 32.89 19.53
N GLU A 40 -5.17 33.30 20.69
CA GLU A 40 -4.64 34.62 20.92
C GLU A 40 -3.51 34.94 19.93
N SER A 41 -3.73 35.99 19.13
CA SER A 41 -2.72 36.54 18.25
C SER A 41 -1.76 37.38 19.04
N ASP A 42 -0.51 36.97 19.16
CA ASP A 42 0.57 37.86 19.56
C ASP A 42 0.73 38.98 18.52
N SER A 43 0.53 40.19 19.00
CA SER A 43 0.61 41.42 18.25
C SER A 43 2.02 41.67 17.71
N ILE A 44 2.20 41.52 16.40
CA ILE A 44 3.33 42.13 15.70
C ILE A 44 3.00 43.63 15.52
N SER A 45 3.86 44.45 16.04
CA SER A 45 3.77 45.93 16.03
C SER A 45 3.55 46.46 14.62
N GLU A 46 2.43 47.16 14.42
CA GLU A 46 2.17 48.00 13.27
C GLU A 46 3.23 49.10 13.18
N SER A 47 4.01 49.11 12.09
CA SER A 47 4.69 50.34 11.67
C SER A 47 3.70 51.17 10.88
N GLU A 48 3.19 52.25 11.51
CA GLU A 48 2.41 53.30 10.86
C GLU A 48 3.22 53.92 9.73
N ASN A 49 2.83 53.70 8.49
CA ASN A 49 2.78 54.60 7.34
C ASN A 49 2.58 53.80 6.05
N GLY A 50 1.36 53.42 5.76
CA GLY A 50 0.98 52.84 4.47
C GLY A 50 -0.41 53.37 4.10
N SER A 51 -0.49 54.13 3.01
CA SER A 51 -1.75 54.33 2.30
C SER A 51 -2.40 52.97 2.04
N PRO A 52 -3.75 52.84 2.08
CA PRO A 52 -4.40 51.54 1.83
C PRO A 52 -3.93 50.99 0.49
N VAL A 53 -3.34 49.81 0.53
CA VAL A 53 -2.88 49.12 -0.69
C VAL A 53 -4.11 48.83 -1.54
N GLY A 54 -4.12 49.30 -2.79
CA GLY A 54 -5.21 49.03 -3.72
C GLY A 54 -5.40 47.55 -3.93
N LYS A 55 -6.59 47.13 -4.32
CA LYS A 55 -6.89 45.75 -4.70
C LYS A 55 -6.97 45.60 -6.22
N LEU A 56 -6.49 44.49 -6.74
CA LEU A 56 -6.75 44.05 -8.10
C LEU A 56 -8.08 43.26 -8.09
N GLU A 57 -9.11 43.89 -8.68
CA GLU A 57 -10.47 43.37 -8.75
C GLU A 57 -10.59 42.43 -9.96
N LEU A 58 -10.31 41.14 -9.76
CA LEU A 58 -10.41 40.11 -10.82
C LEU A 58 -11.87 39.76 -11.11
N ILE A 59 -12.65 39.56 -10.05
CA ILE A 59 -14.10 39.35 -10.09
C ILE A 59 -14.70 40.15 -8.92
N LYS A 60 -15.71 40.97 -9.21
CA LYS A 60 -16.39 41.77 -8.16
C LYS A 60 -17.90 41.66 -8.32
N ASP A 61 -18.58 41.24 -7.27
CA ASP A 61 -20.05 41.10 -7.25
C ASP A 61 -20.61 40.33 -8.44
N GLY A 62 -19.88 39.27 -8.85
CA GLY A 62 -20.22 38.46 -10.01
C GLY A 62 -19.90 39.05 -11.39
N LYS A 63 -19.26 40.22 -11.43
CA LYS A 63 -18.75 40.82 -12.67
C LYS A 63 -17.30 40.41 -12.86
N VAL A 64 -17.00 39.72 -13.98
CA VAL A 64 -15.64 39.31 -14.37
C VAL A 64 -14.93 40.47 -15.06
N ASN A 65 -13.76 40.86 -14.54
CA ASN A 65 -12.93 41.92 -15.10
C ASN A 65 -11.60 41.39 -15.64
N CYS A 66 -11.36 40.10 -15.60
CA CYS A 66 -10.09 39.47 -16.00
C CYS A 66 -10.28 38.36 -17.03
N GLN A 67 -9.16 37.94 -17.61
CA GLN A 67 -9.04 36.76 -18.46
C GLN A 67 -7.92 35.87 -17.94
N VAL A 68 -8.07 34.55 -18.06
CA VAL A 68 -7.01 33.58 -17.74
C VAL A 68 -6.19 33.32 -18.99
N ILE A 69 -4.88 33.59 -18.91
CA ILE A 69 -3.91 33.26 -19.94
C ILE A 69 -3.05 32.11 -19.41
N TYR A 70 -2.87 31.07 -20.19
CA TYR A 70 -2.11 29.91 -19.78
C TYR A 70 -1.13 29.42 -20.84
N GLY A 71 0.07 29.05 -20.39
CA GLY A 71 1.14 28.52 -21.21
C GLY A 71 0.99 27.03 -21.54
N SER A 72 2.07 26.43 -21.96
CA SER A 72 2.19 24.99 -22.20
C SER A 72 2.46 24.23 -20.88
N SER A 73 2.32 22.90 -20.89
CA SER A 73 2.60 22.01 -19.75
C SER A 73 1.64 22.12 -18.55
N TYR A 74 2.12 21.91 -17.32
CA TYR A 74 1.29 21.90 -16.10
C TYR A 74 0.53 23.22 -15.87
N GLY A 75 1.10 24.36 -16.27
CA GLY A 75 0.44 25.65 -16.19
C GLY A 75 -0.82 25.72 -17.06
N GLY A 76 -0.80 25.09 -18.24
CA GLY A 76 -1.95 25.03 -19.14
C GLY A 76 -3.14 24.30 -18.52
N ASP A 77 -2.92 23.13 -17.96
CA ASP A 77 -3.98 22.35 -17.30
C ASP A 77 -4.50 23.06 -16.04
N ALA A 78 -3.62 23.72 -15.26
CA ALA A 78 -3.97 24.44 -14.06
C ALA A 78 -4.81 25.69 -14.38
N GLY A 79 -4.42 26.49 -15.38
CA GLY A 79 -5.14 27.70 -15.81
C GLY A 79 -6.53 27.38 -16.33
N LEU A 80 -6.66 26.37 -17.19
CA LEU A 80 -7.94 25.89 -17.69
C LEU A 80 -8.84 25.41 -16.56
N SER A 81 -8.29 24.58 -15.64
CA SER A 81 -9.03 24.08 -14.47
C SER A 81 -9.46 25.22 -13.54
N PHE A 82 -8.59 26.22 -13.35
CA PHE A 82 -8.93 27.41 -12.54
C PHE A 82 -10.13 28.14 -13.14
N ALA A 83 -10.09 28.49 -14.41
CA ALA A 83 -11.17 29.21 -15.07
C ALA A 83 -12.51 28.48 -14.96
N LEU A 84 -12.53 27.17 -15.23
CA LEU A 84 -13.74 26.35 -15.20
C LEU A 84 -14.27 26.13 -13.79
N LEU A 85 -13.43 25.68 -12.84
CA LEU A 85 -13.85 25.30 -11.50
C LEU A 85 -14.16 26.51 -10.61
N GLN A 86 -13.31 27.54 -10.65
CA GLN A 86 -13.54 28.73 -9.84
C GLN A 86 -14.66 29.60 -10.44
N GLY A 87 -14.78 29.65 -11.76
CA GLY A 87 -15.93 30.28 -12.43
C GLY A 87 -17.23 29.61 -12.00
N ALA A 88 -17.31 28.28 -12.03
CA ALA A 88 -18.47 27.55 -11.54
C ALA A 88 -18.78 27.79 -10.06
N ALA A 89 -17.76 27.82 -9.20
CA ALA A 89 -17.91 28.09 -7.76
C ALA A 89 -18.44 29.49 -7.47
N LEU A 90 -18.03 30.49 -8.25
CA LEU A 90 -18.49 31.87 -8.16
C LEU A 90 -19.79 32.12 -8.95
N GLY A 91 -20.25 31.14 -9.75
CA GLY A 91 -21.41 31.27 -10.60
C GLY A 91 -21.24 32.30 -11.72
N VAL A 92 -20.03 32.37 -12.29
CA VAL A 92 -19.64 33.24 -13.41
C VAL A 92 -18.87 32.45 -14.46
N GLU A 93 -18.76 33.00 -15.69
CA GLU A 93 -17.89 32.46 -16.72
C GLU A 93 -16.61 33.31 -16.79
N ILE A 94 -15.46 32.70 -16.49
CA ILE A 94 -14.15 33.34 -16.57
C ILE A 94 -13.59 33.06 -17.98
N PRO A 95 -13.34 34.06 -18.82
CA PRO A 95 -12.69 33.87 -20.10
C PRO A 95 -11.29 33.27 -19.93
N PHE A 96 -10.89 32.37 -20.84
CA PHE A 96 -9.56 31.76 -20.81
C PHE A 96 -9.03 31.54 -22.24
N GLU A 97 -7.72 31.68 -22.39
CA GLU A 97 -7.07 31.58 -23.68
C GLU A 97 -5.62 31.08 -23.55
N ARG A 98 -5.11 30.47 -24.61
CA ARG A 98 -3.69 30.12 -24.71
C ARG A 98 -2.85 31.32 -25.10
N ASP A 99 -1.62 31.39 -24.58
CA ASP A 99 -0.68 32.49 -24.75
C ASP A 99 -0.26 32.84 -26.18
N PHE A 100 -0.42 31.91 -27.14
CA PHE A 100 -0.05 32.14 -28.55
C PHE A 100 -1.20 32.66 -29.42
N ILE A 101 -2.37 32.92 -28.85
CA ILE A 101 -3.51 33.48 -29.56
C ILE A 101 -3.50 34.98 -29.24
N ASP A 102 -3.21 35.78 -30.27
CA ASP A 102 -3.02 37.22 -30.20
C ASP A 102 -4.34 37.95 -30.50
N GLU A 103 -5.33 37.85 -29.61
CA GLU A 103 -6.56 38.62 -29.71
C GLU A 103 -6.76 39.43 -28.40
N ASP A 104 -6.94 40.73 -28.58
CA ASP A 104 -7.28 41.79 -27.61
C ASP A 104 -7.07 41.46 -26.10
N SER A 105 -5.85 41.67 -25.62
CA SER A 105 -5.53 41.52 -24.19
C SER A 105 -6.38 42.44 -23.36
N THR A 106 -7.05 41.91 -22.35
CA THR A 106 -7.63 42.71 -21.28
C THR A 106 -6.51 43.31 -20.40
N ASP A 107 -6.66 44.49 -19.86
CA ASP A 107 -5.66 45.13 -18.96
C ASP A 107 -5.39 44.29 -17.71
N ILE A 108 -6.30 43.36 -17.34
CA ILE A 108 -6.23 42.49 -16.17
C ILE A 108 -6.22 41.04 -16.60
N GLU A 109 -5.13 40.36 -16.34
CA GLU A 109 -4.95 38.93 -16.67
C GLU A 109 -4.58 38.11 -15.45
N ILE A 110 -4.93 36.83 -15.46
CA ILE A 110 -4.40 35.80 -14.56
C ILE A 110 -3.52 34.87 -15.38
N LEU A 111 -2.21 34.92 -15.15
CA LEU A 111 -1.22 34.17 -15.91
C LEU A 111 -0.87 32.85 -15.19
N PHE A 112 -1.06 31.72 -15.86
CA PHE A 112 -0.69 30.41 -15.34
C PHE A 112 0.51 29.83 -16.08
N GLY A 113 1.63 29.71 -15.37
CA GLY A 113 2.87 29.14 -15.89
C GLY A 113 3.64 30.08 -16.79
N GLU A 114 4.53 29.50 -17.59
CA GLU A 114 5.29 30.21 -18.60
C GLU A 114 4.37 30.59 -19.76
N THR A 115 4.19 31.88 -19.96
CA THR A 115 3.41 32.45 -21.07
C THR A 115 4.28 33.40 -21.88
N ASP A 116 3.79 33.92 -22.97
CA ASP A 116 4.45 34.96 -23.77
C ASP A 116 4.42 36.36 -23.12
N ARG A 117 3.77 36.49 -21.93
CA ARG A 117 3.73 37.73 -21.14
C ARG A 117 5.02 37.87 -20.33
N ALA A 118 5.64 39.07 -20.35
CA ALA A 118 6.88 39.34 -19.62
C ALA A 118 6.76 39.09 -18.11
N GLU A 119 5.57 39.30 -17.55
CA GLU A 119 5.28 39.09 -16.13
C GLU A 119 5.39 37.62 -15.71
N SER A 120 5.25 36.67 -16.64
CA SER A 120 5.42 35.24 -16.37
C SER A 120 6.88 34.78 -16.27
N ALA A 121 7.86 35.67 -16.49
CA ALA A 121 9.30 35.34 -16.38
C ALA A 121 9.70 34.76 -15.00
N LEU A 122 8.89 34.99 -13.97
CA LEU A 122 9.05 34.36 -12.64
C LEU A 122 9.14 32.84 -12.69
N PHE A 123 8.58 32.20 -13.72
CA PHE A 123 8.63 30.75 -13.84
C PHE A 123 10.07 30.20 -13.93
N GLY A 124 10.90 30.80 -14.78
CA GLY A 124 12.29 30.35 -15.00
C GLY A 124 13.26 30.82 -13.92
N GLU A 125 12.95 31.92 -13.21
CA GLU A 125 13.87 32.58 -12.27
C GLU A 125 13.76 32.06 -10.84
N VAL A 126 12.53 31.69 -10.41
CA VAL A 126 12.27 31.34 -8.99
C VAL A 126 11.85 29.89 -8.78
N ILE A 127 11.23 29.24 -9.77
CA ILE A 127 10.83 27.84 -9.67
C ILE A 127 12.03 26.93 -9.92
N ARG A 128 12.53 26.30 -8.87
CA ARG A 128 13.73 25.42 -8.89
C ARG A 128 13.38 23.98 -8.61
N ALA A 129 12.28 23.74 -7.90
CA ALA A 129 11.83 22.41 -7.51
C ALA A 129 10.37 22.17 -7.92
N SER A 130 9.97 20.91 -8.03
CA SER A 130 8.61 20.55 -8.44
C SER A 130 7.54 20.97 -7.42
N GLY A 131 7.89 21.17 -6.15
CA GLY A 131 7.00 21.63 -5.10
C GLY A 131 6.91 23.16 -4.95
N ASP A 132 7.76 23.91 -5.67
CA ASP A 132 7.78 25.38 -5.59
C ASP A 132 6.56 25.97 -6.26
N TRP A 133 6.02 27.04 -5.67
CA TRP A 133 5.02 27.88 -6.30
C TRP A 133 5.15 29.34 -5.87
N VAL A 134 4.70 30.24 -6.74
CA VAL A 134 4.62 31.69 -6.49
C VAL A 134 3.27 32.20 -6.98
N VAL A 135 2.65 33.07 -6.17
CA VAL A 135 1.45 33.85 -6.50
C VAL A 135 1.79 35.31 -6.29
N LYS A 136 1.84 36.10 -7.36
CA LYS A 136 2.29 37.49 -7.32
C LYS A 136 1.50 38.36 -8.24
N VAL A 137 1.24 39.62 -7.82
CA VAL A 137 0.72 40.66 -8.70
C VAL A 137 1.87 41.44 -9.32
N VAL A 138 1.90 41.53 -10.63
CA VAL A 138 2.88 42.26 -11.43
C VAL A 138 2.13 43.01 -12.54
N ASN A 139 2.24 44.33 -12.62
CA ASN A 139 1.64 45.16 -13.69
C ASN A 139 0.14 44.88 -13.94
N ASN A 140 -0.67 44.83 -12.89
CA ASN A 140 -2.11 44.51 -12.92
C ASN A 140 -2.43 43.07 -13.39
N LYS A 141 -1.46 42.17 -13.35
CA LYS A 141 -1.67 40.75 -13.67
C LYS A 141 -1.40 39.88 -12.43
N LEU A 142 -2.26 38.91 -12.18
CA LEU A 142 -2.01 37.89 -11.18
C LEU A 142 -1.22 36.75 -11.81
N VAL A 143 0.05 36.63 -11.43
CA VAL A 143 0.94 35.57 -11.93
C VAL A 143 0.93 34.40 -10.97
N VAL A 144 0.65 33.19 -11.48
CA VAL A 144 0.65 31.93 -10.76
C VAL A 144 1.61 30.97 -11.46
N VAL A 145 2.70 30.63 -10.80
CA VAL A 145 3.70 29.70 -11.32
C VAL A 145 3.95 28.58 -10.33
N GLY A 146 4.22 27.38 -10.85
CA GLY A 146 4.46 26.20 -10.03
C GLY A 146 5.29 25.15 -10.76
N GLY A 147 6.12 24.41 -10.02
CA GLY A 147 7.02 23.40 -10.55
C GLY A 147 6.36 22.07 -10.97
N SER A 148 5.11 21.85 -10.55
CA SER A 148 4.34 20.63 -10.86
C SER A 148 2.84 20.88 -10.76
N ALA A 149 2.03 19.91 -11.20
CA ALA A 149 0.57 19.97 -11.05
C ALA A 149 0.11 20.13 -9.59
N SER A 150 0.80 19.47 -8.64
CA SER A 150 0.50 19.63 -7.19
C SER A 150 0.86 21.01 -6.67
N ALA A 151 1.96 21.60 -7.14
CA ALA A 151 2.36 22.96 -6.78
C ALA A 151 1.34 23.99 -7.27
N TYR A 152 0.85 23.86 -8.51
CA TYR A 152 -0.25 24.70 -9.00
C TYR A 152 -1.53 24.53 -8.19
N SER A 153 -1.88 23.29 -7.82
CA SER A 153 -3.04 23.05 -6.96
C SER A 153 -2.91 23.74 -5.61
N ALA A 154 -1.73 23.70 -4.99
CA ALA A 154 -1.46 24.39 -3.72
C ALA A 154 -1.56 25.92 -3.87
N ALA A 155 -1.03 26.49 -4.95
CA ALA A 155 -1.16 27.92 -5.24
C ALA A 155 -2.62 28.35 -5.44
N VAL A 156 -3.41 27.54 -6.14
CA VAL A 156 -4.85 27.78 -6.34
C VAL A 156 -5.62 27.70 -5.02
N GLU A 157 -5.34 26.68 -4.18
CA GLU A 157 -5.98 26.58 -2.86
C GLU A 157 -5.61 27.78 -1.97
N TYR A 158 -4.37 28.27 -2.03
CA TYR A 158 -3.96 29.49 -1.35
C TYR A 158 -4.79 30.71 -1.81
N ILE A 159 -4.96 30.90 -3.12
CA ILE A 159 -5.79 31.99 -3.68
C ILE A 159 -7.24 31.86 -3.19
N LYS A 160 -7.81 30.68 -3.24
CA LYS A 160 -9.18 30.41 -2.79
C LYS A 160 -9.38 30.75 -1.31
N ALA A 161 -8.49 30.25 -0.46
CA ALA A 161 -8.59 30.39 0.99
C ALA A 161 -8.49 31.85 1.45
N ASN A 162 -7.70 32.68 0.75
CA ASN A 162 -7.38 34.00 1.18
C ASN A 162 -8.13 35.13 0.43
N TYR A 163 -8.57 34.90 -0.81
CA TYR A 163 -9.01 35.98 -1.69
C TYR A 163 -10.32 35.71 -2.43
N MET A 164 -10.92 34.51 -2.30
CA MET A 164 -12.16 34.17 -2.98
C MET A 164 -13.33 34.08 -1.99
N ASP A 165 -14.38 34.84 -2.26
CA ASP A 165 -15.63 34.80 -1.50
C ASP A 165 -16.78 34.40 -2.43
N THR A 166 -17.26 33.19 -2.24
CA THR A 166 -18.36 32.60 -3.05
C THR A 166 -19.72 33.23 -2.70
N SER A 167 -19.88 33.77 -1.49
CA SER A 167 -21.14 34.39 -1.06
C SER A 167 -21.37 35.75 -1.74
N THR A 168 -20.32 36.53 -1.92
CA THR A 168 -20.34 37.80 -2.64
C THR A 168 -19.95 37.69 -4.09
N LYS A 169 -19.55 36.47 -4.53
CA LYS A 169 -19.04 36.23 -5.87
C LYS A 169 -17.84 37.09 -6.24
N THR A 170 -16.89 37.18 -5.32
CA THR A 170 -15.76 38.10 -5.42
C THR A 170 -14.44 37.32 -5.41
N LEU A 171 -13.49 37.77 -6.25
CA LEU A 171 -12.08 37.41 -6.24
C LEU A 171 -11.26 38.67 -6.37
N GLU A 172 -10.69 39.14 -5.25
CA GLU A 172 -9.89 40.36 -5.18
C GLU A 172 -8.57 40.07 -4.46
N VAL A 173 -7.45 40.49 -5.03
CA VAL A 173 -6.13 40.28 -4.45
C VAL A 173 -5.44 41.62 -4.19
N PRO A 174 -4.59 41.78 -3.15
CA PRO A 174 -3.81 42.97 -2.92
C PRO A 174 -2.88 43.30 -4.09
N MET A 175 -2.74 44.57 -4.47
CA MET A 175 -1.83 44.98 -5.53
C MET A 175 -0.35 44.69 -5.23
N ASN A 176 0.00 44.53 -3.95
CA ASN A 176 1.34 44.17 -3.49
C ASN A 176 1.47 42.67 -3.15
N LEU A 177 0.53 41.84 -3.60
CA LEU A 177 0.59 40.39 -3.36
C LEU A 177 1.90 39.81 -3.90
N ASN A 178 2.64 39.12 -3.03
CA ASN A 178 3.88 38.43 -3.35
C ASN A 178 4.07 37.28 -2.38
N GLU A 179 3.39 36.19 -2.65
CA GLU A 179 3.41 34.98 -1.82
C GLU A 179 4.09 33.84 -2.55
N SER A 180 4.81 33.04 -1.82
CA SER A 180 5.52 31.90 -2.41
C SER A 180 5.75 30.80 -1.39
N ARG A 181 5.85 29.58 -1.92
CA ARG A 181 6.45 28.46 -1.21
C ARG A 181 7.63 27.98 -2.05
N LEU A 182 8.83 28.37 -1.66
CA LEU A 182 10.07 27.94 -2.30
C LEU A 182 10.75 26.93 -1.38
N LEU A 183 10.68 25.67 -1.71
CA LEU A 183 11.21 24.59 -0.87
C LEU A 183 12.72 24.69 -0.71
N ALA A 184 13.43 25.20 -1.71
CA ALA A 184 14.88 25.41 -1.65
C ALA A 184 15.29 26.46 -0.59
N ASP A 185 14.38 27.37 -0.23
CA ASP A 185 14.63 28.42 0.76
C ASP A 185 14.26 27.95 2.21
N ASN A 186 13.71 26.74 2.36
CA ASN A 186 13.47 26.14 3.66
C ASN A 186 14.77 25.65 4.28
N GLU A 187 15.16 26.19 5.44
CA GLU A 187 16.44 25.85 6.11
C GLU A 187 16.56 24.34 6.42
N ASN A 188 15.45 23.71 6.84
CA ASN A 188 15.45 22.29 7.17
C ASN A 188 15.60 21.42 5.91
N LEU A 189 14.90 21.76 4.83
CA LEU A 189 15.07 21.07 3.56
C LEU A 189 16.48 21.26 2.99
N SER A 190 17.04 22.48 3.12
CA SER A 190 18.41 22.80 2.71
C SER A 190 19.44 21.94 3.45
N LYS A 191 19.26 21.68 4.73
CA LYS A 191 20.10 20.73 5.49
C LYS A 191 20.00 19.31 4.92
N LEU A 192 18.79 18.85 4.64
CA LEU A 192 18.57 17.51 4.05
C LEU A 192 19.19 17.36 2.66
N THR A 193 19.31 18.43 1.86
CA THR A 193 19.94 18.36 0.53
C THR A 193 21.44 18.04 0.58
N SER A 194 22.08 18.21 1.72
CA SER A 194 23.49 17.87 1.97
C SER A 194 23.67 16.46 2.54
N SER A 195 22.59 15.74 2.79
CA SER A 195 22.62 14.44 3.46
C SER A 195 23.06 13.31 2.51
N VAL A 196 23.67 12.28 3.11
CA VAL A 196 23.91 10.98 2.49
C VAL A 196 22.82 10.02 2.97
N ILE A 197 22.15 9.32 2.04
CA ILE A 197 21.24 8.25 2.41
C ILE A 197 22.05 7.01 2.78
N VAL A 198 21.81 6.48 3.99
CA VAL A 198 22.52 5.31 4.51
C VAL A 198 21.53 4.20 4.79
N TYR A 199 21.83 2.99 4.34
CA TYR A 199 21.07 1.79 4.66
C TYR A 199 22.00 0.58 4.85
N SER A 200 21.51 -0.49 5.51
CA SER A 200 22.31 -1.67 5.82
C SER A 200 22.85 -2.34 4.55
N SER A 201 24.08 -2.86 4.61
CA SER A 201 24.63 -3.75 3.59
C SER A 201 23.75 -4.98 3.35
N ASP A 202 23.05 -5.45 4.39
CA ASP A 202 22.20 -6.63 4.38
C ASP A 202 20.70 -6.30 4.21
N ALA A 203 20.38 -5.04 3.88
CA ALA A 203 19.00 -4.62 3.64
C ALA A 203 18.29 -5.51 2.60
N THR A 204 17.00 -5.72 2.81
CA THR A 204 16.13 -6.44 1.87
C THR A 204 16.03 -5.72 0.52
N ASP A 205 15.59 -6.42 -0.51
CA ASP A 205 15.39 -5.79 -1.82
C ASP A 205 14.27 -4.75 -1.79
N ARG A 206 13.28 -4.89 -0.89
CA ARG A 206 12.25 -3.87 -0.67
C ARG A 206 12.86 -2.58 -0.16
N VAL A 207 13.66 -2.62 0.91
CA VAL A 207 14.33 -1.43 1.45
C VAL A 207 15.22 -0.77 0.41
N LYS A 208 16.01 -1.56 -0.35
CA LYS A 208 16.83 -1.03 -1.46
C LYS A 208 16.01 -0.31 -2.52
N ASN A 209 14.82 -0.85 -2.87
CA ASN A 209 13.93 -0.24 -3.85
C ASN A 209 13.22 0.99 -3.26
N ALA A 210 12.81 0.96 -2.00
CA ALA A 210 12.24 2.10 -1.30
C ALA A 210 13.24 3.27 -1.23
N VAL A 211 14.53 3.00 -0.98
CA VAL A 211 15.61 4.02 -1.03
C VAL A 211 15.76 4.62 -2.44
N LYS A 212 15.68 3.81 -3.50
CA LYS A 212 15.71 4.35 -4.89
C LYS A 212 14.51 5.26 -5.15
N SER A 213 13.33 4.87 -4.72
CA SER A 213 12.12 5.69 -4.82
C SER A 213 12.26 6.97 -4.00
N PHE A 214 12.84 6.88 -2.79
CA PHE A 214 13.16 8.04 -1.96
C PHE A 214 13.99 9.07 -2.72
N ILE A 215 15.12 8.65 -3.33
CA ILE A 215 16.00 9.55 -4.08
C ILE A 215 15.23 10.26 -5.21
N SER A 216 14.44 9.51 -5.96
CA SER A 216 13.66 10.07 -7.06
C SER A 216 12.62 11.08 -6.58
N SER A 217 11.91 10.78 -5.49
CA SER A 217 10.93 11.68 -4.88
C SER A 217 11.60 12.90 -4.28
N PHE A 218 12.72 12.73 -3.57
CA PHE A 218 13.47 13.83 -2.98
C PHE A 218 14.03 14.77 -4.04
N LYS A 219 14.59 14.22 -5.14
CA LYS A 219 15.03 15.02 -6.29
C LYS A 219 13.88 15.82 -6.90
N SER A 220 12.70 15.21 -7.02
CA SER A 220 11.51 15.88 -7.54
C SER A 220 11.12 17.09 -6.69
N ILE A 221 11.28 17.01 -5.36
CA ILE A 221 10.90 18.07 -4.42
C ILE A 221 11.99 19.13 -4.30
N SER A 222 13.26 18.71 -4.20
CA SER A 222 14.41 19.59 -3.86
C SER A 222 15.26 20.01 -5.06
N GLY A 223 15.13 19.32 -6.18
CA GLY A 223 16.03 19.47 -7.33
C GLY A 223 17.41 18.79 -7.14
N VAL A 224 17.68 18.16 -5.99
CA VAL A 224 18.99 17.59 -5.63
C VAL A 224 18.99 16.07 -5.68
N ASP A 225 19.99 15.49 -6.33
CA ASP A 225 20.29 14.06 -6.26
C ASP A 225 21.09 13.77 -4.98
N LEU A 226 20.50 13.06 -4.02
CA LEU A 226 21.20 12.62 -2.84
C LEU A 226 22.15 11.47 -3.15
N THR A 227 23.30 11.46 -2.51
CA THR A 227 24.25 10.34 -2.57
C THR A 227 23.79 9.21 -1.65
N VAL A 228 24.19 7.98 -1.99
CA VAL A 228 23.82 6.77 -1.25
C VAL A 228 25.07 6.04 -0.79
N ALA A 229 25.05 5.60 0.45
CA ALA A 229 26.12 4.80 1.04
C ALA A 229 25.57 3.57 1.79
N LYS A 230 26.43 2.59 2.00
CA LYS A 230 26.17 1.50 2.93
C LYS A 230 26.61 1.90 4.33
N ASP A 231 25.98 1.33 5.33
CA ASP A 231 26.34 1.55 6.73
C ASP A 231 27.78 1.11 7.10
N SER A 232 28.45 0.34 6.25
CA SER A 232 29.86 -0.04 6.39
C SER A 232 30.85 1.09 6.06
N VAL A 233 30.38 2.20 5.46
CA VAL A 233 31.22 3.37 5.12
C VAL A 233 31.36 4.29 6.34
N GLU A 234 32.33 5.19 6.33
CA GLU A 234 32.53 6.20 7.36
C GLU A 234 31.30 7.11 7.48
N LYS A 235 30.95 7.52 8.71
CA LYS A 235 29.78 8.37 9.00
C LYS A 235 29.96 9.76 8.37
N ALA A 236 28.94 10.20 7.62
CA ALA A 236 28.86 11.56 7.08
C ALA A 236 28.37 12.56 8.15
N GLU A 237 28.55 13.84 7.91
CA GLU A 237 28.09 14.91 8.81
C GLU A 237 26.54 14.97 8.86
N TYR A 238 25.90 14.72 7.72
CA TYR A 238 24.43 14.69 7.55
C TYR A 238 24.03 13.36 6.95
N GLU A 239 23.23 12.59 7.65
CA GLU A 239 22.75 11.29 7.16
C GLU A 239 21.22 11.18 7.26
N ILE A 240 20.61 10.58 6.23
CA ILE A 240 19.26 10.03 6.27
C ILE A 240 19.41 8.51 6.35
N VAL A 241 19.23 7.96 7.53
CA VAL A 241 19.44 6.54 7.82
C VAL A 241 18.13 5.79 7.68
N VAL A 242 18.10 4.74 6.86
CA VAL A 242 16.90 3.99 6.52
C VAL A 242 17.01 2.55 7.03
N GLY A 243 16.15 2.18 7.95
CA GLY A 243 16.06 0.87 8.56
C GLY A 243 17.19 0.58 9.54
N ASN A 244 17.23 -0.65 10.05
CA ASN A 244 18.26 -1.10 10.98
C ASN A 244 19.64 -1.07 10.34
N THR A 245 20.56 -0.32 10.94
CA THR A 245 21.93 -0.14 10.50
C THR A 245 22.88 -0.14 11.70
N ASN A 246 24.20 -0.10 11.44
CA ASN A 246 25.17 0.14 12.53
C ASN A 246 25.15 1.60 13.06
N ARG A 247 24.37 2.51 12.41
CA ARG A 247 24.15 3.90 12.86
C ARG A 247 23.04 4.00 13.88
N HIS A 248 21.98 3.20 13.67
CA HIS A 248 20.77 3.21 14.44
C HIS A 248 20.13 1.82 14.44
N GLN A 249 19.65 1.36 15.59
CA GLN A 249 18.99 0.06 15.74
C GLN A 249 17.69 0.24 16.52
N SER A 250 16.58 -0.09 15.90
CA SER A 250 15.25 -0.07 16.51
C SER A 250 14.83 -1.50 16.90
N ASN A 251 15.42 -2.04 17.96
CA ASN A 251 15.28 -3.46 18.33
C ASN A 251 13.93 -3.84 18.98
N THR A 252 12.97 -2.92 19.13
CA THR A 252 11.73 -3.15 19.92
C THR A 252 10.44 -2.79 19.16
N MET A 253 10.51 -2.51 17.86
CA MET A 253 9.32 -2.16 17.08
C MET A 253 8.49 -3.40 16.77
N PHE A 254 7.17 -3.29 16.96
CA PHE A 254 6.26 -4.28 16.41
C PHE A 254 6.30 -4.26 14.88
N LEU A 255 5.94 -5.37 14.24
CA LEU A 255 6.05 -5.60 12.79
C LEU A 255 5.57 -4.43 11.92
N TYR A 256 4.47 -3.78 12.29
CA TYR A 256 3.86 -2.68 11.54
C TYR A 256 4.10 -1.30 12.16
N ASP A 257 4.88 -1.21 13.24
CA ASP A 257 5.30 0.07 13.82
C ASP A 257 6.35 0.73 12.93
N TYR A 258 6.36 2.06 12.93
CA TYR A 258 7.43 2.82 12.27
C TYR A 258 7.66 4.17 12.94
N SER A 259 8.84 4.74 12.71
CA SER A 259 9.21 6.07 13.20
C SER A 259 10.02 6.85 12.18
N ILE A 260 9.95 8.16 12.33
CA ILE A 260 10.81 9.13 11.68
C ILE A 260 11.35 10.01 12.81
N GLU A 261 12.65 10.02 13.00
CA GLU A 261 13.29 10.78 14.07
C GLU A 261 14.24 11.81 13.50
N PHE A 262 14.04 13.08 13.86
CA PHE A 262 14.95 14.17 13.51
C PHE A 262 15.84 14.42 14.72
N GLU A 263 17.11 14.05 14.65
CA GLU A 263 18.10 14.20 15.71
C GLU A 263 19.35 14.92 15.22
N GLY A 264 19.54 16.17 15.64
CA GLY A 264 20.68 16.97 15.23
C GLY A 264 20.74 17.18 13.71
N ASN A 265 21.76 16.61 13.10
CA ASN A 265 21.98 16.65 11.65
C ASN A 265 21.46 15.41 10.91
N ASN A 266 20.86 14.46 11.61
CA ASN A 266 20.46 13.17 11.04
C ASN A 266 18.96 13.00 11.05
N VAL A 267 18.47 12.19 10.12
CA VAL A 267 17.11 11.67 10.11
C VAL A 267 17.18 10.15 10.13
N TYR A 268 16.45 9.53 11.05
CA TYR A 268 16.32 8.08 11.14
C TYR A 268 14.90 7.69 10.72
N ILE A 269 14.78 6.81 9.74
CA ILE A 269 13.53 6.31 9.20
C ILE A 269 13.50 4.82 9.44
N ASP A 270 12.73 4.37 10.43
CA ASP A 270 12.70 3.01 10.89
C ASP A 270 11.32 2.36 10.83
N GLY A 271 11.30 1.03 10.83
CA GLY A 271 10.08 0.24 10.90
C GLY A 271 10.35 -1.18 11.37
N GLY A 272 9.33 -1.83 11.91
CA GLY A 272 9.42 -3.21 12.41
C GLY A 272 9.65 -4.25 11.32
N CYS A 273 9.38 -3.90 10.04
CA CYS A 273 9.69 -4.71 8.85
C CYS A 273 9.92 -3.80 7.64
N SER A 274 10.35 -4.37 6.53
CA SER A 274 10.60 -3.64 5.28
C SER A 274 9.36 -2.90 4.74
N LEU A 275 8.17 -3.44 4.91
CA LEU A 275 6.90 -2.80 4.54
C LEU A 275 6.62 -1.57 5.41
N ALA A 276 6.88 -1.66 6.70
CA ALA A 276 6.75 -0.54 7.64
C ALA A 276 7.76 0.58 7.33
N ILE A 277 9.00 0.24 6.96
CA ILE A 277 10.01 1.20 6.51
C ILE A 277 9.54 1.94 5.24
N GLU A 278 8.97 1.23 4.27
CA GLU A 278 8.41 1.86 3.06
C GLU A 278 7.26 2.81 3.42
N THR A 279 6.41 2.44 4.38
CA THR A 279 5.33 3.30 4.90
C THR A 279 5.90 4.54 5.61
N ALA A 280 6.97 4.39 6.40
CA ALA A 280 7.67 5.50 7.04
C ALA A 280 8.26 6.48 6.02
N ILE A 281 8.83 5.98 4.92
CA ILE A 281 9.34 6.81 3.82
C ILE A 281 8.21 7.63 3.18
N ASN A 282 7.06 7.03 2.93
CA ASN A 282 5.91 7.75 2.38
C ASN A 282 5.42 8.83 3.37
N LYS A 283 5.40 8.51 4.66
CA LYS A 283 5.05 9.48 5.71
C LYS A 283 6.07 10.61 5.83
N PHE A 284 7.36 10.34 5.66
CA PHE A 284 8.38 11.36 5.63
C PHE A 284 8.12 12.41 4.54
N PHE A 285 7.77 11.97 3.33
CA PHE A 285 7.41 12.90 2.25
C PHE A 285 6.13 13.69 2.54
N GLU A 286 5.13 13.05 3.12
CA GLU A 286 3.91 13.74 3.57
C GLU A 286 4.23 14.85 4.59
N LEU A 287 5.13 14.59 5.54
CA LEU A 287 5.56 15.59 6.52
C LEU A 287 6.28 16.77 5.85
N ILE A 288 7.21 16.48 4.92
CA ILE A 288 7.91 17.54 4.17
C ILE A 288 6.93 18.35 3.32
N ASP A 289 6.00 17.71 2.64
CA ASP A 289 4.99 18.40 1.84
C ASP A 289 4.11 19.35 2.68
N ASN A 290 3.89 18.98 3.94
CA ASN A 290 3.20 19.83 4.93
C ASN A 290 4.15 20.79 5.67
N ASN A 291 5.42 20.92 5.24
CA ASN A 291 6.45 21.74 5.88
C ASN A 291 6.68 21.38 7.36
N THR A 292 6.53 20.09 7.71
CA THR A 292 6.71 19.58 9.06
C THR A 292 8.02 18.82 9.13
N PHE A 293 8.95 19.25 10.01
CA PHE A 293 10.27 18.65 10.24
C PHE A 293 10.40 18.21 11.70
N GLU A 294 9.38 17.50 12.19
CA GLU A 294 9.31 16.99 13.55
C GLU A 294 9.30 15.47 13.54
N SER A 295 9.82 14.89 14.61
CA SER A 295 9.81 13.44 14.78
C SER A 295 8.38 12.91 14.84
N TYR A 296 8.16 11.75 14.21
CA TYR A 296 6.87 11.10 14.12
C TYR A 296 7.00 9.63 14.48
N GLU A 297 6.12 9.13 15.32
CA GLU A 297 6.02 7.72 15.68
C GLU A 297 4.62 7.19 15.38
N TYR A 298 4.53 6.05 14.73
CA TYR A 298 3.30 5.30 14.54
C TYR A 298 3.38 3.98 15.31
N LYS A 299 2.35 3.71 16.09
CA LYS A 299 2.13 2.44 16.76
C LYS A 299 0.91 1.76 16.16
N PHE A 300 1.10 0.55 15.68
CA PHE A 300 0.01 -0.25 15.15
C PHE A 300 -0.96 -0.63 16.27
N ASP A 301 -2.24 -0.47 16.01
CA ASP A 301 -3.29 -0.85 16.97
C ASP A 301 -3.54 -2.37 16.94
N THR A 302 -2.87 -3.10 17.78
CA THR A 302 -3.04 -4.57 17.90
C THR A 302 -4.41 -5.00 18.40
N SER A 303 -5.24 -4.08 18.93
CA SER A 303 -6.63 -4.39 19.31
C SER A 303 -7.53 -4.65 18.11
N LEU A 304 -7.07 -4.30 16.90
CA LEU A 304 -7.74 -4.62 15.64
C LEU A 304 -7.64 -6.11 15.26
N PHE A 305 -6.72 -6.83 15.86
CA PHE A 305 -6.56 -8.26 15.59
C PHE A 305 -7.69 -9.09 16.20
N ASN A 306 -8.04 -10.17 15.53
CA ASN A 306 -8.98 -11.15 16.06
C ASN A 306 -8.34 -11.89 17.24
N PRO A 307 -8.87 -11.77 18.47
CA PRO A 307 -8.28 -12.41 19.65
C PRO A 307 -8.17 -13.94 19.52
N LEU A 308 -9.01 -14.57 18.70
CA LEU A 308 -8.96 -15.99 18.41
C LEU A 308 -7.62 -16.44 17.80
N ALA A 309 -6.91 -15.54 17.11
CA ALA A 309 -5.59 -15.83 16.56
C ALA A 309 -4.55 -16.13 17.65
N PHE A 310 -4.76 -15.65 18.87
CA PHE A 310 -3.83 -15.76 20.01
C PHE A 310 -4.35 -16.64 21.13
N ASP A 311 -5.68 -16.73 21.29
CA ASP A 311 -6.35 -17.59 22.30
C ASP A 311 -7.55 -18.32 21.66
N GLN A 312 -7.44 -19.63 21.49
CA GLN A 312 -8.45 -20.49 20.86
C GLN A 312 -9.37 -21.16 21.89
N SER A 313 -9.27 -20.83 23.16
CA SER A 313 -10.02 -21.51 24.24
C SER A 313 -11.55 -21.44 24.08
N THR A 314 -12.05 -20.42 23.37
CA THR A 314 -13.48 -20.22 23.14
C THR A 314 -13.99 -20.76 21.82
N PHE A 315 -13.11 -21.25 20.94
CA PHE A 315 -13.52 -21.70 19.62
C PHE A 315 -14.22 -23.06 19.66
N VAL A 316 -15.41 -23.11 19.09
CA VAL A 316 -16.18 -24.33 18.90
C VAL A 316 -16.50 -24.47 17.42
N PRO A 317 -15.86 -25.41 16.70
CA PRO A 317 -16.12 -25.58 15.27
C PRO A 317 -17.54 -26.08 15.00
N VAL A 318 -18.16 -25.61 13.92
CA VAL A 318 -19.54 -26.00 13.52
C VAL A 318 -19.68 -27.48 13.21
N TRP A 319 -18.57 -28.18 12.91
CA TRP A 319 -18.52 -29.61 12.57
C TRP A 319 -18.17 -30.53 13.74
N LYS A 320 -17.97 -30.00 14.96
CA LYS A 320 -17.43 -30.70 16.15
C LYS A 320 -18.02 -32.09 16.36
N ASP A 321 -19.32 -32.24 16.17
CA ASP A 321 -20.02 -33.48 16.42
C ASP A 321 -20.08 -34.43 15.19
N ARG A 322 -19.49 -34.01 14.05
CA ARG A 322 -19.55 -34.73 12.77
C ARG A 322 -18.28 -35.46 12.40
N VAL A 323 -17.13 -35.01 12.90
CA VAL A 323 -15.81 -35.49 12.50
C VAL A 323 -14.99 -35.90 13.71
N THR A 324 -14.38 -37.08 13.65
CA THR A 324 -13.33 -37.51 14.58
C THR A 324 -12.03 -37.60 13.79
N VAL A 325 -11.10 -36.69 14.06
CA VAL A 325 -9.78 -36.65 13.40
C VAL A 325 -8.76 -37.29 14.33
N PRO A 326 -7.93 -38.22 13.85
CA PRO A 326 -6.86 -38.80 14.64
C PRO A 326 -5.89 -37.72 15.15
N GLU A 327 -5.38 -37.88 16.38
CA GLU A 327 -4.49 -36.91 17.02
C GLU A 327 -3.26 -36.59 16.15
N TRP A 328 -2.65 -37.60 15.52
CA TRP A 328 -1.48 -37.43 14.65
C TRP A 328 -1.76 -36.50 13.44
N MET A 329 -2.99 -36.40 12.96
CA MET A 329 -3.35 -35.47 11.88
C MET A 329 -3.35 -34.00 12.32
N THR A 330 -3.41 -33.74 13.61
CA THR A 330 -3.32 -32.40 14.20
C THR A 330 -1.94 -32.10 14.76
N ASP A 331 -1.09 -33.12 14.94
CA ASP A 331 0.28 -32.98 15.43
C ASP A 331 1.23 -32.51 14.33
N PHE A 332 1.87 -31.36 14.53
CA PHE A 332 2.79 -30.77 13.55
C PHE A 332 4.03 -31.64 13.30
N ASN A 333 4.56 -32.30 14.32
CA ASN A 333 5.76 -33.15 14.17
C ASN A 333 5.46 -34.39 13.35
N GLU A 334 4.29 -34.98 13.51
CA GLU A 334 3.83 -36.12 12.70
C GLU A 334 3.60 -35.69 11.24
N LYS A 335 3.03 -34.51 11.01
CA LYS A 335 2.92 -33.92 9.67
C LYS A 335 4.28 -33.66 9.04
N LEU A 336 5.23 -33.14 9.79
CA LEU A 336 6.61 -32.94 9.33
C LEU A 336 7.28 -34.28 9.00
N TYR A 337 7.07 -35.31 9.84
CA TYR A 337 7.55 -36.64 9.55
C TYR A 337 6.94 -37.22 8.27
N ALA A 338 5.62 -37.10 8.11
CA ALA A 338 4.92 -37.57 6.89
C ALA A 338 5.43 -36.82 5.63
N LEU A 339 5.69 -35.53 5.70
CA LEU A 339 6.27 -34.74 4.60
C LEU A 339 7.64 -35.25 4.17
N THR A 340 8.45 -35.75 5.10
CA THR A 340 9.82 -36.19 4.84
C THR A 340 9.95 -37.68 4.56
N ASN A 341 8.88 -38.48 4.71
CA ASN A 341 8.86 -39.92 4.49
C ASN A 341 8.32 -40.27 3.09
N PRO A 342 9.07 -41.00 2.24
CA PRO A 342 8.61 -41.40 0.91
C PRO A 342 7.37 -42.30 0.91
N SER A 343 7.18 -43.09 1.97
CA SER A 343 5.99 -43.91 2.23
C SER A 343 4.96 -43.16 3.07
N GLY A 344 5.16 -41.88 3.31
CA GLY A 344 4.33 -41.06 4.18
C GLY A 344 2.87 -40.98 3.71
N HIS A 345 2.01 -40.67 4.65
CA HIS A 345 0.61 -40.45 4.37
C HIS A 345 0.40 -39.39 3.28
N PRO A 346 -0.63 -39.56 2.44
CA PRO A 346 -1.10 -38.47 1.60
C PRO A 346 -1.40 -37.25 2.46
N MET A 347 -1.11 -36.06 1.92
CA MET A 347 -1.32 -34.79 2.60
C MET A 347 -2.48 -34.05 1.97
N SER A 348 -3.26 -33.42 2.82
CA SER A 348 -4.39 -32.57 2.45
C SER A 348 -3.98 -31.11 2.39
N VAL A 349 -4.42 -30.39 1.34
CA VAL A 349 -4.30 -28.94 1.25
C VAL A 349 -5.69 -28.33 1.29
N SER A 350 -5.95 -27.56 2.34
CA SER A 350 -7.16 -26.77 2.45
C SER A 350 -7.03 -25.50 1.63
N HIS A 351 -7.84 -25.37 0.58
CA HIS A 351 -7.83 -24.22 -0.33
C HIS A 351 -8.60 -23.05 0.27
N ARG A 352 -7.87 -21.99 0.67
CA ARG A 352 -8.40 -20.81 1.33
C ARG A 352 -9.14 -21.12 2.62
N SER A 353 -8.58 -22.00 3.43
CA SER A 353 -9.17 -22.44 4.72
C SER A 353 -10.41 -23.35 4.61
N ASP A 354 -11.11 -23.61 5.72
CA ASP A 354 -12.39 -24.33 5.72
C ASP A 354 -13.52 -23.42 5.19
N ARG A 355 -13.51 -23.24 3.89
CA ARG A 355 -14.45 -22.37 3.18
C ARG A 355 -15.86 -22.96 2.99
N VAL A 356 -16.10 -24.18 3.46
CA VAL A 356 -17.42 -24.80 3.47
C VAL A 356 -18.23 -24.30 4.65
N ASN A 357 -17.60 -24.23 5.81
CA ASN A 357 -18.26 -23.87 7.07
C ASN A 357 -18.07 -22.41 7.45
N TYR A 358 -17.05 -21.72 6.90
CA TYR A 358 -16.67 -20.35 7.23
C TYR A 358 -16.39 -19.53 5.95
N PRO A 359 -16.33 -18.20 6.03
CA PRO A 359 -15.81 -17.40 4.93
C PRO A 359 -14.36 -17.81 4.57
N GLU A 360 -14.05 -17.78 3.28
CA GLU A 360 -12.69 -18.08 2.82
C GLU A 360 -11.67 -17.11 3.45
N ASN A 361 -10.47 -17.63 3.77
CA ASN A 361 -9.38 -16.84 4.34
C ASN A 361 -9.73 -16.15 5.67
N SER A 362 -10.71 -16.62 6.45
CA SER A 362 -11.01 -16.11 7.80
C SER A 362 -10.16 -16.81 8.86
N VAL A 363 -10.02 -16.17 10.05
CA VAL A 363 -9.34 -16.76 11.22
C VAL A 363 -10.02 -18.07 11.62
N GLU A 364 -11.34 -18.04 11.73
CA GLU A 364 -12.18 -19.18 12.11
C GLU A 364 -12.06 -20.34 11.12
N GLY A 365 -12.06 -20.00 9.81
CA GLY A 365 -11.89 -21.00 8.76
C GLY A 365 -10.50 -21.63 8.77
N CYS A 366 -9.46 -20.86 9.05
CA CYS A 366 -8.08 -21.37 9.19
C CYS A 366 -7.94 -22.28 10.41
N LEU A 367 -8.50 -21.87 11.55
CA LEU A 367 -8.49 -22.70 12.76
C LEU A 367 -9.28 -24.00 12.58
N SER A 368 -10.49 -23.90 11.97
CA SER A 368 -11.31 -25.06 11.66
C SER A 368 -10.58 -26.03 10.75
N ALA A 369 -9.94 -25.55 9.69
CA ALA A 369 -9.17 -26.39 8.78
C ALA A 369 -8.00 -27.13 9.49
N ALA A 370 -7.29 -26.43 10.37
CA ALA A 370 -6.20 -27.03 11.15
C ALA A 370 -6.73 -28.11 12.12
N LEU A 371 -7.84 -27.86 12.80
CA LEU A 371 -8.49 -28.82 13.71
C LEU A 371 -9.09 -30.01 12.97
N LEU A 372 -9.51 -29.85 11.71
CA LEU A 372 -9.90 -30.95 10.81
C LEU A 372 -8.72 -31.78 10.31
N GLY A 373 -7.50 -31.43 10.71
CA GLY A 373 -6.30 -32.18 10.34
C GLY A 373 -5.72 -31.78 8.97
N ALA A 374 -6.05 -30.60 8.44
CA ALA A 374 -5.36 -30.09 7.25
C ALA A 374 -3.84 -30.11 7.47
N ASP A 375 -3.12 -30.74 6.56
CA ASP A 375 -1.66 -30.78 6.62
C ASP A 375 -1.06 -29.47 6.13
N VAL A 376 -1.72 -28.86 5.15
CA VAL A 376 -1.35 -27.58 4.57
C VAL A 376 -2.59 -26.71 4.44
N ILE A 377 -2.49 -25.43 4.80
CA ILE A 377 -3.51 -24.43 4.49
C ILE A 377 -2.93 -23.51 3.43
N GLU A 378 -3.60 -23.47 2.29
CA GLU A 378 -3.29 -22.53 1.23
C GLU A 378 -4.03 -21.22 1.48
N MET A 379 -3.36 -20.11 1.24
CA MET A 379 -3.88 -18.76 1.43
C MET A 379 -3.35 -17.78 0.40
N ASP A 380 -4.17 -16.79 0.14
CA ASP A 380 -3.86 -15.71 -0.81
C ASP A 380 -3.57 -14.42 -0.06
N LEU A 381 -2.55 -13.67 -0.47
CA LEU A 381 -2.15 -12.43 0.20
C LEU A 381 -2.29 -11.21 -0.71
N TYR A 382 -2.70 -10.10 -0.11
CA TYR A 382 -2.70 -8.76 -0.69
C TYR A 382 -2.17 -7.73 0.30
N LEU A 383 -1.69 -6.58 -0.22
CA LEU A 383 -1.30 -5.42 0.60
C LEU A 383 -2.43 -4.40 0.70
N THR A 384 -2.63 -3.89 1.91
CA THR A 384 -3.47 -2.73 2.19
C THR A 384 -2.77 -1.43 1.82
N LYS A 385 -3.48 -0.30 1.92
CA LYS A 385 -2.93 1.05 1.70
C LYS A 385 -1.78 1.38 2.66
N ASP A 386 -1.83 0.88 3.88
CA ASP A 386 -0.84 1.05 4.94
C ASP A 386 0.15 -0.12 5.04
N ASN A 387 0.30 -0.87 3.94
CA ASN A 387 1.28 -1.95 3.78
C ASN A 387 1.13 -3.11 4.79
N VAL A 388 -0.08 -3.40 5.26
CA VAL A 388 -0.36 -4.62 6.02
C VAL A 388 -0.70 -5.76 5.05
N LEU A 389 -0.03 -6.91 5.18
CA LEU A 389 -0.39 -8.13 4.44
C LEU A 389 -1.67 -8.71 5.02
N VAL A 390 -2.70 -8.86 4.19
CA VAL A 390 -4.00 -9.43 4.56
C VAL A 390 -4.35 -10.64 3.70
N LEU A 391 -5.19 -11.52 4.22
CA LEU A 391 -5.68 -12.68 3.48
C LEU A 391 -6.83 -12.27 2.55
N CYS A 392 -6.55 -12.21 1.26
CA CYS A 392 -7.55 -11.89 0.23
C CYS A 392 -7.18 -12.51 -1.12
N HIS A 393 -8.14 -13.19 -1.77
CA HIS A 393 -7.88 -13.82 -3.06
C HIS A 393 -7.84 -12.82 -4.21
N ASN A 394 -8.73 -11.85 -4.23
CA ASN A 394 -8.85 -10.89 -5.33
C ASN A 394 -8.22 -9.54 -4.95
N SER A 395 -7.80 -8.78 -5.96
CA SER A 395 -7.42 -7.38 -5.79
C SER A 395 -8.57 -6.48 -5.36
N THR A 396 -9.82 -6.99 -5.44
CA THR A 396 -11.05 -6.29 -5.06
C THR A 396 -11.81 -7.04 -3.98
N LEU A 397 -12.53 -6.30 -3.16
CA LEU A 397 -13.24 -6.77 -1.96
C LEU A 397 -14.64 -7.30 -2.24
N ASP A 398 -15.20 -7.09 -3.45
CA ASP A 398 -16.61 -7.36 -3.78
C ASP A 398 -17.04 -8.81 -3.62
N ALA A 399 -16.13 -9.74 -3.87
CA ALA A 399 -16.45 -11.17 -3.87
C ALA A 399 -16.47 -11.77 -2.46
N THR A 400 -15.79 -11.11 -1.50
CA THR A 400 -15.49 -11.68 -0.19
C THR A 400 -16.00 -10.84 0.98
N THR A 401 -16.41 -9.59 0.74
CA THR A 401 -16.87 -8.68 1.79
C THR A 401 -18.12 -7.91 1.41
N ASN A 402 -18.75 -7.29 2.41
CA ASN A 402 -19.88 -6.37 2.21
C ASN A 402 -19.45 -4.96 1.77
N VAL A 403 -18.32 -4.81 1.10
CA VAL A 403 -17.75 -3.52 0.66
C VAL A 403 -18.73 -2.67 -0.14
N LYS A 404 -19.58 -3.28 -0.99
CA LYS A 404 -20.59 -2.57 -1.80
C LYS A 404 -21.56 -1.74 -0.96
N GLU A 405 -21.85 -2.20 0.26
CA GLU A 405 -22.73 -1.51 1.19
C GLU A 405 -22.01 -0.41 1.97
N MET A 406 -20.69 -0.52 2.11
CA MET A 406 -19.89 0.31 3.01
C MET A 406 -19.11 1.41 2.29
N MET A 407 -18.76 1.23 1.01
CA MET A 407 -17.96 2.20 0.24
C MET A 407 -18.50 3.62 0.33
N GLY A 408 -17.62 4.56 0.66
CA GLY A 408 -17.91 5.99 0.74
C GLY A 408 -18.77 6.43 1.92
N LYS A 409 -19.16 5.52 2.82
CA LYS A 409 -19.86 5.86 4.07
C LYS A 409 -18.86 6.14 5.18
N ASN A 410 -19.17 7.07 6.06
CA ASN A 410 -18.38 7.35 7.29
C ASN A 410 -16.88 7.56 7.03
N GLY A 411 -16.50 8.22 5.94
CA GLY A 411 -15.09 8.45 5.60
C GLY A 411 -14.36 7.25 5.00
N LEU A 412 -15.04 6.13 4.75
CA LEU A 412 -14.46 4.97 4.10
C LEU A 412 -14.17 5.23 2.62
N PRO A 413 -13.18 4.55 2.03
CA PRO A 413 -12.83 4.69 0.62
C PRO A 413 -14.02 4.46 -0.31
N LYS A 414 -14.04 5.17 -1.45
CA LYS A 414 -15.01 4.97 -2.54
C LYS A 414 -14.58 3.91 -3.54
N SER A 415 -13.55 3.17 -3.24
CA SER A 415 -12.95 2.11 -4.07
C SER A 415 -13.23 0.75 -3.47
N ASN A 416 -13.31 -0.28 -4.29
CA ASN A 416 -13.39 -1.67 -3.86
C ASN A 416 -12.04 -2.40 -3.88
N LYS A 417 -10.92 -1.71 -4.18
CA LYS A 417 -9.59 -2.33 -4.22
C LYS A 417 -8.99 -2.44 -2.82
N VAL A 418 -8.38 -3.57 -2.51
CA VAL A 418 -7.71 -3.80 -1.21
C VAL A 418 -6.67 -2.72 -0.91
N CYS A 419 -5.84 -2.36 -1.89
CA CYS A 419 -4.76 -1.37 -1.73
C CYS A 419 -5.22 0.08 -1.50
N ASP A 420 -6.50 0.37 -1.58
CA ASP A 420 -7.06 1.70 -1.31
C ASP A 420 -7.59 1.81 0.14
N TRP A 421 -7.61 0.71 0.90
CA TRP A 421 -8.09 0.60 2.27
C TRP A 421 -6.93 0.38 3.25
N THR A 422 -6.93 1.09 4.37
CA THR A 422 -6.05 0.74 5.50
C THR A 422 -6.56 -0.52 6.20
N TYR A 423 -5.70 -1.19 6.96
CA TYR A 423 -6.11 -2.36 7.75
C TYR A 423 -7.25 -2.02 8.71
N ALA A 424 -7.18 -0.88 9.40
CA ALA A 424 -8.24 -0.41 10.29
C ALA A 424 -9.57 -0.18 9.59
N GLN A 425 -9.55 0.31 8.34
CA GLN A 425 -10.76 0.46 7.52
C GLN A 425 -11.32 -0.89 7.08
N LEU A 426 -10.46 -1.86 6.72
CA LEU A 426 -10.90 -3.22 6.38
C LEU A 426 -11.59 -3.92 7.55
N GLN A 427 -11.19 -3.64 8.80
CA GLN A 427 -11.84 -4.20 9.99
C GLN A 427 -13.28 -3.70 10.19
N GLN A 428 -13.72 -2.66 9.47
CA GLN A 428 -15.12 -2.23 9.45
C GLN A 428 -15.98 -3.05 8.49
N LEU A 429 -15.37 -3.81 7.57
CA LEU A 429 -16.07 -4.72 6.67
C LEU A 429 -16.30 -6.07 7.33
N ASN A 430 -17.34 -6.75 6.87
CA ASN A 430 -17.64 -8.13 7.23
C ASN A 430 -17.42 -9.06 6.05
N LEU A 431 -16.86 -10.24 6.32
CA LEU A 431 -16.71 -11.29 5.31
C LEU A 431 -18.05 -11.90 4.92
N LEU A 432 -18.12 -12.41 3.70
CA LEU A 432 -19.27 -13.12 3.15
C LEU A 432 -19.01 -14.61 3.13
N THR A 433 -20.06 -15.39 3.38
CA THR A 433 -20.04 -16.84 3.09
C THR A 433 -19.73 -17.09 1.61
N VAL A 434 -19.12 -18.22 1.32
CA VAL A 434 -18.72 -18.54 -0.07
C VAL A 434 -19.95 -18.92 -0.91
N GLN A 435 -20.89 -19.66 -0.33
CA GLN A 435 -22.00 -20.31 -1.04
C GLN A 435 -23.07 -19.32 -1.45
N ASP A 436 -23.63 -18.60 -0.49
CA ASP A 436 -24.82 -17.75 -0.67
C ASP A 436 -24.56 -16.26 -0.49
N LYS A 437 -23.29 -15.88 -0.22
CA LYS A 437 -22.87 -14.50 -0.01
C LYS A 437 -23.59 -13.80 1.15
N THR A 438 -23.97 -14.56 2.17
CA THR A 438 -24.50 -14.01 3.41
C THR A 438 -23.43 -13.24 4.16
N VAL A 439 -23.76 -12.05 4.65
CA VAL A 439 -22.88 -11.24 5.49
C VAL A 439 -22.73 -11.91 6.85
N THR A 440 -21.51 -12.11 7.29
CA THR A 440 -21.17 -12.70 8.59
C THR A 440 -20.68 -11.64 9.57
N GLU A 441 -20.31 -12.04 10.77
CA GLU A 441 -19.58 -11.20 11.74
C GLU A 441 -18.05 -11.27 11.60
N TYR A 442 -17.55 -12.21 10.78
CA TYR A 442 -16.13 -12.48 10.63
C TYR A 442 -15.41 -11.36 9.86
N LYS A 443 -14.14 -11.16 10.17
CA LYS A 443 -13.30 -10.09 9.65
C LYS A 443 -12.17 -10.65 8.79
N MET A 444 -11.63 -9.78 7.92
CA MET A 444 -10.44 -10.12 7.12
C MET A 444 -9.20 -10.06 8.00
N PRO A 445 -8.46 -11.16 8.19
CA PRO A 445 -7.29 -11.16 9.05
C PRO A 445 -6.05 -10.59 8.33
N SER A 446 -5.10 -10.13 9.13
CA SER A 446 -3.72 -9.97 8.67
C SER A 446 -3.02 -11.33 8.54
N PHE A 447 -1.99 -11.36 7.73
CA PHE A 447 -1.14 -12.54 7.60
C PHE A 447 -0.44 -12.88 8.93
N TYR A 448 -0.04 -11.88 9.68
CA TYR A 448 0.58 -12.06 10.99
C TYR A 448 -0.31 -12.84 11.98
N GLU A 449 -1.61 -12.50 12.05
CA GLU A 449 -2.59 -13.22 12.89
C GLU A 449 -2.65 -14.69 12.53
N ILE A 450 -2.73 -15.00 11.24
CA ILE A 450 -2.81 -16.38 10.77
C ILE A 450 -1.52 -17.15 11.04
N LEU A 451 -0.38 -16.49 10.92
CA LEU A 451 0.89 -17.12 11.28
C LEU A 451 0.97 -17.46 12.77
N CYS A 452 0.51 -16.57 13.64
CA CYS A 452 0.42 -16.84 15.09
C CYS A 452 -0.58 -17.97 15.39
N LEU A 453 -1.76 -17.95 14.74
CA LEU A 453 -2.80 -18.97 14.90
C LEU A 453 -2.32 -20.38 14.55
N LEU A 454 -1.60 -20.51 13.45
CA LEU A 454 -1.24 -21.80 12.86
C LEU A 454 0.14 -22.31 13.26
N ARG A 455 0.83 -21.62 14.16
CA ARG A 455 2.15 -22.05 14.64
C ARG A 455 2.11 -23.47 15.19
N ASP A 456 3.02 -24.30 14.68
CA ASP A 456 3.17 -25.73 15.07
C ASP A 456 1.90 -26.58 14.86
N ARG A 457 0.98 -26.18 13.95
CA ARG A 457 -0.24 -26.94 13.65
C ARG A 457 -0.25 -27.54 12.26
N CYS A 458 0.12 -26.77 11.26
CA CYS A 458 0.12 -27.19 9.86
C CYS A 458 1.12 -26.39 9.05
N PHE A 459 1.38 -26.83 7.82
CA PHE A 459 2.16 -26.06 6.87
C PHE A 459 1.31 -24.97 6.23
N ILE A 460 1.97 -23.91 5.83
CA ILE A 460 1.36 -22.74 5.20
C ILE A 460 1.84 -22.65 3.76
N MET A 461 0.90 -22.63 2.83
CA MET A 461 1.15 -22.45 1.41
C MET A 461 0.58 -21.11 0.96
N ILE A 462 1.44 -20.25 0.43
CA ILE A 462 1.04 -18.90 0.03
C ILE A 462 0.92 -18.84 -1.49
N ASP A 463 -0.26 -18.47 -2.00
CA ASP A 463 -0.43 -18.14 -3.41
C ASP A 463 -0.27 -16.62 -3.61
N ARG A 464 0.70 -16.26 -4.46
CA ARG A 464 0.99 -14.89 -4.81
C ARG A 464 0.24 -14.49 -6.06
N LYS A 465 -0.69 -13.55 -5.92
CA LYS A 465 -1.55 -13.11 -7.03
C LYS A 465 -1.00 -11.90 -7.80
N ALA A 466 -0.09 -11.15 -7.23
CA ALA A 466 0.49 -9.97 -7.89
C ALA A 466 1.94 -9.75 -7.46
N ASP A 467 2.70 -8.97 -8.25
CA ASP A 467 4.07 -8.57 -7.91
C ASP A 467 4.09 -7.42 -6.86
N ILE A 468 3.21 -7.52 -5.84
CA ILE A 468 2.99 -6.46 -4.85
C ILE A 468 3.94 -6.60 -3.65
N PHE A 469 4.29 -7.84 -3.28
CA PHE A 469 5.18 -8.13 -2.15
C PHE A 469 6.26 -9.15 -2.52
N GLY A 470 7.38 -9.10 -1.83
CA GLY A 470 8.55 -9.96 -2.06
C GLY A 470 8.62 -11.19 -1.15
N GLN A 471 9.67 -11.99 -1.34
CA GLN A 471 9.98 -13.12 -0.46
C GLN A 471 10.41 -12.65 0.92
N ASP A 472 11.18 -11.56 0.95
CA ASP A 472 11.67 -10.97 2.19
C ASP A 472 10.52 -10.51 3.07
N ASP A 473 9.47 -9.89 2.49
CA ASP A 473 8.28 -9.45 3.23
C ASP A 473 7.60 -10.63 3.96
N VAL A 474 7.46 -11.78 3.27
CA VAL A 474 6.90 -12.99 3.88
C VAL A 474 7.80 -13.55 4.96
N MET A 475 9.12 -13.57 4.71
CA MET A 475 10.09 -14.08 5.70
C MET A 475 10.09 -13.23 6.98
N GLU A 476 10.03 -11.91 6.88
CA GLU A 476 9.93 -11.02 8.03
C GLU A 476 8.69 -11.31 8.88
N HIS A 477 7.54 -11.57 8.24
CA HIS A 477 6.31 -11.96 8.95
C HIS A 477 6.42 -13.31 9.64
N LEU A 478 7.01 -14.31 8.97
CA LEU A 478 7.26 -15.63 9.55
C LEU A 478 8.20 -15.57 10.78
N VAL A 479 9.22 -14.72 10.70
CA VAL A 479 10.14 -14.46 11.83
C VAL A 479 9.40 -13.79 12.97
N ALA A 480 8.65 -12.72 12.70
CA ALA A 480 7.91 -11.97 13.71
C ALA A 480 6.86 -12.84 14.45
N ALA A 481 6.25 -13.79 13.75
CA ALA A 481 5.28 -14.73 14.30
C ALA A 481 5.93 -15.98 14.94
N ASP A 482 7.26 -16.11 14.94
CA ASP A 482 7.98 -17.33 15.35
C ASP A 482 7.44 -18.59 14.65
N ASN A 483 7.19 -18.50 13.33
CA ASN A 483 6.55 -19.56 12.55
C ASN A 483 7.29 -19.91 11.24
N LEU A 484 8.62 -19.82 11.25
CA LEU A 484 9.45 -20.16 10.08
C LEU A 484 9.31 -21.62 9.65
N GLN A 485 9.11 -22.51 10.59
CA GLN A 485 9.03 -23.96 10.38
C GLN A 485 7.77 -24.39 9.62
N SER A 486 6.71 -23.60 9.65
CA SER A 486 5.44 -23.92 8.97
C SER A 486 5.41 -23.52 7.50
N ALA A 487 6.41 -22.78 7.03
CA ALA A 487 6.43 -22.28 5.68
C ALA A 487 6.65 -23.38 4.63
N PHE A 488 5.59 -23.75 3.95
CA PHE A 488 5.62 -24.66 2.82
C PHE A 488 5.10 -23.91 1.58
N TYR A 489 6.01 -23.55 0.70
CA TYR A 489 5.67 -22.61 -0.35
C TYR A 489 5.19 -23.24 -1.64
N SER A 490 4.04 -22.80 -2.16
CA SER A 490 3.80 -22.77 -3.59
C SER A 490 4.17 -21.42 -4.20
N MET A 491 4.84 -20.58 -3.44
CA MET A 491 5.10 -19.21 -3.75
C MET A 491 5.95 -18.96 -4.98
N PHE A 492 5.68 -17.83 -5.61
CA PHE A 492 6.50 -17.19 -6.62
C PHE A 492 6.53 -17.91 -7.96
N VAL A 493 5.34 -18.06 -8.50
CA VAL A 493 5.22 -18.25 -9.93
C VAL A 493 5.40 -16.88 -10.59
N SER A 494 6.61 -16.56 -11.02
CA SER A 494 6.65 -15.78 -12.24
C SER A 494 6.17 -16.70 -13.36
N ALA A 495 5.37 -16.19 -14.28
CA ALA A 495 4.89 -16.97 -15.44
C ALA A 495 6.03 -17.59 -16.29
N LYS A 496 7.28 -17.34 -15.95
CA LYS A 496 8.51 -17.79 -16.64
C LYS A 496 9.29 -18.90 -15.92
N THR A 497 9.10 -19.11 -14.62
CA THR A 497 9.98 -20.01 -13.84
C THR A 497 9.27 -21.15 -13.14
N GLY A 498 8.01 -21.39 -13.42
CA GLY A 498 7.24 -22.50 -12.86
C GLY A 498 7.24 -22.57 -11.32
N PRO A 499 6.15 -23.03 -10.71
CA PRO A 499 6.09 -23.16 -9.26
C PRO A 499 6.91 -24.35 -8.83
N GLY A 500 7.62 -24.23 -7.73
CA GLY A 500 8.21 -25.39 -7.11
C GLY A 500 8.57 -25.17 -5.66
N PRO A 501 8.37 -26.21 -4.84
CA PRO A 501 8.96 -26.28 -3.51
C PRO A 501 10.48 -25.99 -3.51
N SER A 502 11.17 -26.17 -4.65
CA SER A 502 12.59 -25.89 -4.82
C SER A 502 12.97 -24.42 -4.58
N ASN A 503 12.15 -23.46 -5.01
CA ASN A 503 12.47 -22.04 -4.82
C ASN A 503 12.31 -21.62 -3.35
N SER A 504 11.28 -22.14 -2.69
CA SER A 504 11.03 -21.89 -1.26
C SER A 504 12.11 -22.52 -0.39
N HIS A 505 12.51 -23.74 -0.72
CA HIS A 505 13.62 -24.39 -0.04
C HIS A 505 14.91 -23.53 -0.15
N THR A 506 15.18 -22.94 -1.31
CA THR A 506 16.35 -22.09 -1.50
C THR A 506 16.30 -20.87 -0.59
N VAL A 507 15.14 -20.17 -0.51
CA VAL A 507 14.96 -18.99 0.34
C VAL A 507 15.07 -19.36 1.81
N ILE A 508 14.34 -20.38 2.27
CA ILE A 508 14.39 -20.83 3.66
C ILE A 508 15.80 -21.30 4.03
N SER A 509 16.49 -22.00 3.12
CA SER A 509 17.87 -22.47 3.34
C SER A 509 18.89 -21.31 3.40
N GLN A 510 18.71 -20.28 2.59
CA GLN A 510 19.53 -19.07 2.65
C GLN A 510 19.30 -18.33 3.97
N TYR A 511 18.05 -18.16 4.36
CA TYR A 511 17.68 -17.53 5.62
C TYR A 511 18.21 -18.32 6.82
N SER A 512 18.07 -19.66 6.82
CA SER A 512 18.62 -20.53 7.86
C SER A 512 20.15 -20.42 8.00
N LYS A 513 20.86 -20.24 6.90
CA LYS A 513 22.31 -20.01 6.94
C LYS A 513 22.69 -18.67 7.51
N ALA A 514 21.87 -17.65 7.27
CA ALA A 514 22.05 -16.32 7.85
C ALA A 514 21.70 -16.28 9.35
N HIS A 515 20.88 -17.22 9.81
CA HIS A 515 20.38 -17.32 11.20
C HIS A 515 20.70 -18.69 11.83
N PRO A 516 21.97 -19.04 12.04
CA PRO A 516 22.38 -20.34 12.57
C PRO A 516 21.91 -20.63 14.00
N GLU A 517 21.53 -19.61 14.75
CA GLU A 517 20.93 -19.70 16.09
C GLU A 517 19.55 -20.37 16.07
N ASN A 518 18.84 -20.36 14.94
CA ASN A 518 17.54 -21.01 14.81
C ASN A 518 17.70 -22.51 14.44
N THR A 519 17.90 -23.33 15.46
CA THR A 519 18.11 -24.78 15.28
C THR A 519 16.89 -25.51 14.73
N LYS A 520 15.66 -25.07 15.06
CA LYS A 520 14.42 -25.63 14.51
C LYS A 520 14.34 -25.45 13.00
N LEU A 521 14.74 -24.26 12.52
CA LEU A 521 14.77 -23.96 11.09
C LEU A 521 15.83 -24.77 10.36
N ALA A 522 17.01 -24.97 10.95
CA ALA A 522 18.05 -25.80 10.38
C ALA A 522 17.61 -27.26 10.23
N ASP A 523 16.96 -27.82 11.25
CA ASP A 523 16.38 -29.17 11.23
C ASP A 523 15.28 -29.31 10.16
N TYR A 524 14.39 -28.34 10.08
CA TYR A 524 13.36 -28.27 9.04
C TYR A 524 13.96 -28.23 7.64
N CYS A 525 14.96 -27.39 7.39
CA CYS A 525 15.64 -27.29 6.08
C CYS A 525 16.29 -28.64 5.70
N GLN A 526 16.90 -29.33 6.65
CA GLN A 526 17.51 -30.63 6.41
C GLN A 526 16.44 -31.69 6.02
N LYS A 527 15.34 -31.75 6.75
CA LYS A 527 14.22 -32.67 6.47
C LYS A 527 13.56 -32.36 5.14
N PHE A 528 13.32 -31.08 4.86
CA PHE A 528 12.74 -30.63 3.61
C PHE A 528 13.66 -30.94 2.40
N THR A 529 14.98 -30.77 2.56
CA THR A 529 15.95 -31.17 1.54
C THR A 529 15.86 -32.67 1.24
N SER A 530 15.71 -33.49 2.26
CA SER A 530 15.56 -34.95 2.11
C SER A 530 14.28 -35.28 1.36
N TYR A 531 13.16 -34.63 1.67
CA TYR A 531 11.90 -34.79 0.93
C TYR A 531 12.04 -34.42 -0.54
N MET A 532 12.67 -33.28 -0.85
CA MET A 532 12.88 -32.81 -2.22
C MET A 532 13.79 -33.73 -3.05
N ALA A 533 14.73 -34.38 -2.40
CA ALA A 533 15.67 -35.32 -3.06
C ALA A 533 15.07 -36.71 -3.34
N MET A 534 13.83 -36.98 -2.88
CA MET A 534 13.22 -38.30 -3.05
C MET A 534 12.95 -38.63 -4.52
N PRO A 535 13.24 -39.87 -4.97
CA PRO A 535 12.88 -40.32 -6.31
C PRO A 535 11.37 -40.16 -6.55
N GLY A 536 11.00 -39.58 -7.68
CA GLY A 536 9.60 -39.40 -8.06
C GLY A 536 8.89 -38.24 -7.35
N HIS A 537 9.62 -37.36 -6.66
CA HIS A 537 9.06 -36.14 -6.05
C HIS A 537 8.18 -35.36 -7.03
N SER A 538 8.61 -35.15 -8.26
CA SER A 538 7.83 -34.46 -9.29
C SER A 538 6.51 -35.17 -9.66
N LYS A 539 6.40 -36.47 -9.45
CA LYS A 539 5.17 -37.27 -9.64
C LYS A 539 4.30 -37.29 -8.37
N ARG A 540 4.89 -37.00 -7.21
CA ARG A 540 4.22 -36.97 -5.91
C ARG A 540 3.81 -35.57 -5.49
N SER A 541 4.27 -34.56 -6.22
CA SER A 541 3.91 -33.20 -5.97
C SER A 541 2.43 -32.97 -6.20
N ARG A 542 1.95 -31.92 -5.58
CA ARG A 542 0.58 -31.42 -5.55
C ARG A 542 -0.18 -31.57 -6.86
N GLY A 543 -1.42 -32.00 -6.76
CA GLY A 543 -2.38 -31.94 -7.86
C GLY A 543 -3.63 -31.19 -7.43
N TRP A 544 -4.02 -30.18 -8.19
CA TRP A 544 -5.37 -29.66 -8.13
C TRP A 544 -6.29 -30.67 -8.79
N LEU A 545 -7.25 -31.21 -8.05
CA LEU A 545 -8.27 -32.07 -8.63
C LEU A 545 -9.39 -31.18 -9.16
N ASN A 546 -9.41 -30.94 -10.47
CA ASN A 546 -10.56 -30.33 -11.12
C ASN A 546 -11.83 -31.12 -10.77
N GLY A 547 -12.83 -30.42 -10.27
CA GLY A 547 -14.11 -31.04 -9.91
C GLY A 547 -14.31 -31.36 -8.43
N THR A 548 -13.31 -31.19 -7.55
CA THR A 548 -13.50 -31.32 -6.09
C THR A 548 -14.08 -30.04 -5.49
N ALA A 549 -15.20 -29.59 -6.01
CA ALA A 549 -15.90 -28.43 -5.48
C ALA A 549 -16.72 -28.82 -4.24
N SER A 550 -16.92 -27.86 -3.33
CA SER A 550 -17.83 -28.04 -2.18
C SER A 550 -19.28 -28.36 -2.59
N THR A 551 -19.62 -28.07 -3.84
CA THR A 551 -20.95 -28.33 -4.43
C THR A 551 -21.08 -29.72 -5.07
N ASN A 552 -19.97 -30.48 -5.24
CA ASN A 552 -20.05 -31.83 -5.77
C ASN A 552 -20.59 -32.80 -4.71
N PRO A 553 -21.30 -33.85 -5.12
CA PRO A 553 -21.63 -34.94 -4.21
C PRO A 553 -20.38 -35.53 -3.58
N ASP A 554 -20.43 -35.84 -2.29
CA ASP A 554 -19.28 -36.39 -1.53
C ASP A 554 -18.72 -37.66 -2.17
N ALA A 555 -19.59 -38.52 -2.70
CA ALA A 555 -19.18 -39.75 -3.38
C ALA A 555 -18.29 -39.48 -4.62
N GLU A 556 -18.55 -38.42 -5.37
CA GLU A 556 -17.71 -38.02 -6.50
C GLU A 556 -16.35 -37.51 -6.04
N ASN A 557 -16.30 -36.68 -5.01
CA ASN A 557 -15.07 -36.16 -4.43
C ASN A 557 -14.22 -37.31 -3.86
N LEU A 558 -14.81 -38.23 -3.12
CA LEU A 558 -14.11 -39.41 -2.58
C LEU A 558 -13.51 -40.27 -3.69
N ALA A 559 -14.24 -40.50 -4.79
CA ALA A 559 -13.73 -41.24 -5.93
C ALA A 559 -12.53 -40.54 -6.59
N LEU A 560 -12.55 -39.19 -6.68
CA LEU A 560 -11.44 -38.38 -7.19
C LEU A 560 -10.22 -38.47 -6.28
N TYR A 561 -10.40 -38.38 -4.96
CA TYR A 561 -9.32 -38.47 -3.97
C TYR A 561 -8.65 -39.86 -4.07
N LYS A 562 -9.47 -40.91 -4.06
CA LYS A 562 -8.94 -42.30 -4.21
C LYS A 562 -8.14 -42.46 -5.48
N LYS A 563 -8.68 -42.07 -6.63
CA LYS A 563 -8.00 -42.13 -7.92
C LYS A 563 -6.67 -41.35 -7.92
N ALA A 564 -6.63 -40.21 -7.29
CA ALA A 564 -5.44 -39.37 -7.21
C ALA A 564 -4.34 -40.02 -6.35
N PHE A 565 -4.69 -40.54 -5.18
CA PHE A 565 -3.74 -41.18 -4.28
C PHE A 565 -3.26 -42.52 -4.83
N ASP A 566 -4.14 -43.34 -5.40
CA ASP A 566 -3.79 -44.58 -6.09
C ASP A 566 -2.87 -44.31 -7.30
N GLY A 567 -3.06 -43.15 -7.95
CA GLY A 567 -2.20 -42.66 -9.04
C GLY A 567 -0.86 -42.08 -8.58
N GLY A 568 -0.58 -42.07 -7.28
CA GLY A 568 0.70 -41.65 -6.71
C GLY A 568 0.79 -40.20 -6.31
N LEU A 569 -0.28 -39.39 -6.42
CA LEU A 569 -0.30 -38.05 -5.80
C LEU A 569 -0.21 -38.20 -4.28
N ARG A 570 0.44 -37.25 -3.63
CA ARG A 570 0.62 -37.23 -2.19
C ARG A 570 0.21 -35.90 -1.56
N LEU A 571 -0.13 -34.90 -2.36
CA LEU A 571 -0.57 -33.60 -1.90
C LEU A 571 -1.76 -33.17 -2.77
N ILE A 572 -2.95 -33.06 -2.19
CA ILE A 572 -4.19 -32.75 -2.91
C ILE A 572 -4.83 -31.49 -2.35
N TYR A 573 -5.17 -30.56 -3.25
CA TYR A 573 -5.98 -29.39 -2.95
C TYR A 573 -7.47 -29.74 -2.94
N THR A 574 -8.18 -29.21 -1.95
CA THR A 574 -9.63 -29.37 -1.86
C THR A 574 -10.32 -28.11 -1.39
N ASN A 575 -11.57 -27.91 -1.83
CA ASN A 575 -12.50 -26.95 -1.27
C ASN A 575 -13.30 -27.52 -0.09
N ASN A 576 -13.24 -28.83 0.15
CA ASN A 576 -13.94 -29.52 1.23
C ASN A 576 -12.92 -30.29 2.08
N ILE A 577 -12.29 -29.57 3.01
CA ILE A 577 -11.23 -30.13 3.85
C ILE A 577 -11.78 -31.18 4.83
N GLU A 578 -13.00 -31.02 5.34
CA GLU A 578 -13.65 -31.97 6.22
C GLU A 578 -13.73 -33.35 5.57
N LEU A 579 -14.17 -33.41 4.31
CA LEU A 579 -14.28 -34.64 3.56
C LEU A 579 -12.91 -35.27 3.25
N LEU A 580 -11.95 -34.45 2.82
CA LEU A 580 -10.61 -34.94 2.46
C LEU A 580 -9.85 -35.44 3.69
N SER A 581 -9.87 -34.70 4.79
CA SER A 581 -9.20 -35.13 6.03
C SER A 581 -9.78 -36.44 6.57
N THR A 582 -11.10 -36.59 6.55
CA THR A 582 -11.76 -37.84 6.93
C THR A 582 -11.33 -39.00 6.01
N PHE A 583 -11.24 -38.74 4.70
CA PHE A 583 -10.78 -39.73 3.76
C PHE A 583 -9.32 -40.13 3.98
N VAL A 584 -8.42 -39.14 4.16
CA VAL A 584 -6.98 -39.37 4.39
C VAL A 584 -6.75 -40.16 5.69
N ALA A 585 -7.55 -39.88 6.74
CA ALA A 585 -7.47 -40.62 8.00
C ALA A 585 -7.75 -42.14 7.85
N GLN A 586 -8.56 -42.53 6.87
CA GLN A 586 -8.98 -43.90 6.61
C GLN A 586 -8.25 -44.52 5.42
N TYR A 587 -7.45 -43.76 4.71
CA TYR A 587 -6.77 -44.23 3.50
C TYR A 587 -5.55 -45.08 3.87
N GLU A 588 -5.66 -46.36 3.59
CA GLU A 588 -4.53 -47.27 3.62
C GLU A 588 -3.95 -47.35 2.17
N PRO A 589 -2.71 -46.88 1.96
CA PRO A 589 -2.08 -47.08 0.66
C PRO A 589 -1.91 -48.56 0.37
N ASP A 590 -2.37 -49.04 -0.78
CA ASP A 590 -2.00 -50.34 -1.28
C ASP A 590 -0.46 -50.37 -1.38
N LEU A 591 0.20 -50.92 -0.40
CA LEU A 591 1.64 -51.17 -0.39
C LEU A 591 1.95 -52.21 -1.47
N LYS A 592 2.09 -51.79 -2.73
CA LYS A 592 2.61 -52.58 -3.82
C LYS A 592 4.09 -52.35 -4.04
#